data_2be9058b72261ed9439f0ed4d49f3f13
#
_entry.id   2be9058b72261ed9439f0ed4d49f3f13
#
_cell.length_a   1.000
_cell.length_b   1.000
_cell.length_c   1.000
_cell.angle_alpha   90.00
_cell.angle_beta   90.00
_cell.angle_gamma   90.00
#
_symmetry.space_group_name_H-M   'P 1'
#
loop_
_entity.id
_entity.type
_entity.pdbx_description
1 polymer ?
#
loop_
_entity_poly.entity_id
_entity_poly.type
_entity_poly.pdbx_seq_one_letter_code
_entity_poly.pdbx_strand_id
1 'polypeptide(L)'
;LRAADTVHNGETIMIESGSCCTLLAEELATNRRDVTIITNSAFIASFVRKSPGAHIILLGGEYQNESQVMVGPMVKKCVDDFFVDKLFVGTDGFNASGFMSNNLMRAETIRVMAEKAKRVLILTESVKFTQTGVVSLFPFQNVDSVFTDDGIPSEAAQLLHAGDTHVYTVSSSM
;
A
#
# COMPACT_ATOMS: atom_id res chain seq x y z
N LEU A 1 11.91 -5.73 7.14
CA LEU A 1 10.63 -5.00 7.22
C LEU A 1 9.54 -5.94 7.74
N ARG A 2 8.88 -5.58 8.86
CA ARG A 2 7.81 -6.42 9.45
C ARG A 2 6.68 -6.76 8.46
N ALA A 3 6.37 -5.84 7.55
CA ALA A 3 5.37 -6.09 6.52
C ALA A 3 5.76 -7.25 5.60
N ALA A 4 7.04 -7.41 5.27
CA ALA A 4 7.54 -8.51 4.45
C ALA A 4 7.34 -9.88 5.12
N ASP A 5 7.33 -9.93 6.45
CA ASP A 5 7.13 -11.18 7.20
C ASP A 5 5.70 -11.72 7.05
N THR A 6 4.77 -10.89 6.60
CA THR A 6 3.38 -11.29 6.33
C THR A 6 3.20 -11.94 4.97
N VAL A 7 4.23 -11.91 4.11
CA VAL A 7 4.16 -12.44 2.73
C VAL A 7 5.01 -13.70 2.61
N HIS A 8 4.41 -14.76 2.10
CA HIS A 8 5.04 -16.07 1.96
C HIS A 8 5.47 -16.34 0.51
N ASN A 9 6.41 -17.27 0.34
CA ASN A 9 6.80 -17.75 -0.98
C ASN A 9 5.57 -18.28 -1.74
N GLY A 10 5.50 -17.97 -3.03
CA GLY A 10 4.39 -18.39 -3.90
C GLY A 10 3.13 -17.53 -3.78
N GLU A 11 3.10 -16.54 -2.90
CA GLU A 11 1.92 -15.68 -2.70
C GLU A 11 1.76 -14.65 -3.81
N THR A 12 0.50 -14.34 -4.14
CA THR A 12 0.14 -13.21 -5.01
C THR A 12 -0.45 -12.10 -4.18
N ILE A 13 0.13 -10.89 -4.29
CA ILE A 13 -0.26 -9.70 -3.54
C ILE A 13 -0.41 -8.51 -4.46
N MET A 14 -1.07 -7.46 -3.98
CA MET A 14 -1.09 -6.14 -4.61
C MET A 14 -0.23 -5.17 -3.82
N ILE A 15 0.54 -4.35 -4.54
CA ILE A 15 1.28 -3.21 -3.98
C ILE A 15 0.97 -1.98 -4.81
N GLU A 16 0.45 -0.93 -4.17
CA GLU A 16 0.13 0.31 -4.89
C GLU A 16 1.40 1.13 -5.12
N SER A 17 1.72 2.09 -4.31
CA SER A 17 2.94 2.88 -4.48
C SER A 17 3.34 3.61 -3.19
N GLY A 18 4.40 4.40 -3.28
CA GLY A 18 5.00 5.11 -2.18
C GLY A 18 6.36 4.53 -1.78
N SER A 19 7.13 5.29 -1.01
CA SER A 19 8.49 4.89 -0.64
C SER A 19 8.52 3.61 0.19
N CYS A 20 7.64 3.48 1.16
CA CYS A 20 7.56 2.28 1.99
C CYS A 20 7.12 1.06 1.18
N CYS A 21 6.18 1.22 0.26
CA CYS A 21 5.72 0.15 -0.64
C CYS A 21 6.84 -0.27 -1.62
N THR A 22 7.65 0.67 -2.09
CA THR A 22 8.81 0.36 -2.93
C THR A 22 9.84 -0.48 -2.19
N LEU A 23 10.14 -0.14 -0.94
CA LEU A 23 11.04 -0.91 -0.09
C LEU A 23 10.50 -2.33 0.20
N LEU A 24 9.20 -2.44 0.40
CA LEU A 24 8.56 -3.76 0.55
C LEU A 24 8.72 -4.60 -0.72
N ALA A 25 8.45 -4.02 -1.89
CA ALA A 25 8.58 -4.71 -3.16
C ALA A 25 10.02 -5.19 -3.40
N GLU A 26 11.01 -4.36 -3.09
CA GLU A 26 12.44 -4.72 -3.17
C GLU A 26 12.79 -5.88 -2.24
N GLU A 27 12.36 -5.80 -0.99
CA GLU A 27 12.59 -6.86 0.00
C GLU A 27 12.00 -8.20 -0.45
N LEU A 28 10.76 -8.19 -0.94
CA LEU A 28 10.10 -9.39 -1.43
C LEU A 28 10.79 -9.95 -2.68
N ALA A 29 11.12 -9.10 -3.63
CA ALA A 29 11.76 -9.50 -4.87
C ALA A 29 13.18 -10.06 -4.65
N THR A 30 13.85 -9.63 -3.61
CA THR A 30 15.21 -10.08 -3.26
C THR A 30 15.19 -11.33 -2.38
N ASN A 31 14.31 -11.39 -1.38
CA ASN A 31 14.37 -12.36 -0.28
C ASN A 31 13.22 -13.37 -0.26
N ARG A 32 12.32 -13.35 -1.24
CA ARG A 32 11.25 -14.35 -1.40
C ARG A 32 11.42 -15.06 -2.74
N ARG A 33 10.68 -16.15 -2.91
CA ARG A 33 10.64 -16.93 -4.15
C ARG A 33 9.21 -17.06 -4.66
N ASP A 34 9.05 -16.91 -5.97
CA ASP A 34 7.78 -17.12 -6.67
C ASP A 34 6.65 -16.22 -6.18
N VAL A 35 6.98 -15.02 -5.67
CA VAL A 35 5.98 -14.01 -5.30
C VAL A 35 5.50 -13.30 -6.55
N THR A 36 4.19 -13.18 -6.71
CA THR A 36 3.60 -12.33 -7.76
C THR A 36 3.15 -11.02 -7.15
N ILE A 37 3.64 -9.91 -7.69
CA ILE A 37 3.27 -8.56 -7.30
C ILE A 37 2.44 -7.93 -8.40
N ILE A 38 1.16 -7.68 -8.10
CA ILE A 38 0.26 -6.92 -8.96
C ILE A 38 0.34 -5.47 -8.52
N THR A 39 0.70 -4.57 -9.42
CA THR A 39 0.89 -3.16 -9.10
C THR A 39 0.41 -2.25 -10.22
N ASN A 40 -0.05 -1.06 -9.86
CA ASN A 40 -0.29 0.03 -10.80
C ASN A 40 0.89 1.00 -10.86
N SER A 41 1.98 0.73 -10.13
CA SER A 41 3.17 1.57 -10.09
C SER A 41 4.20 1.17 -11.14
N ALA A 42 4.37 2.00 -12.16
CA ALA A 42 5.44 1.84 -13.14
C ALA A 42 6.83 1.99 -12.48
N PHE A 43 6.93 2.83 -11.46
CA PHE A 43 8.16 3.00 -10.69
C PHE A 43 8.56 1.70 -9.99
N ILE A 44 7.66 1.08 -9.25
CA ILE A 44 7.94 -0.19 -8.56
C ILE A 44 8.31 -1.28 -9.58
N ALA A 45 7.55 -1.42 -10.65
CA ALA A 45 7.82 -2.41 -11.69
C ALA A 45 9.24 -2.25 -12.27
N SER A 46 9.65 -1.01 -12.55
CA SER A 46 10.99 -0.72 -13.06
C SER A 46 12.07 -0.95 -12.00
N PHE A 47 11.79 -0.59 -10.75
CA PHE A 47 12.73 -0.69 -9.64
C PHE A 47 13.14 -2.13 -9.35
N VAL A 48 12.18 -3.06 -9.36
CA VAL A 48 12.44 -4.47 -9.03
C VAL A 48 12.70 -5.36 -10.26
N ARG A 49 12.73 -4.82 -11.47
CA ARG A 49 12.79 -5.59 -12.73
C ARG A 49 13.96 -6.58 -12.84
N LYS A 50 15.04 -6.33 -12.13
CA LYS A 50 16.22 -7.20 -12.15
C LYS A 50 16.27 -8.22 -11.01
N SER A 51 15.32 -8.18 -10.10
CA SER A 51 15.30 -9.07 -8.94
C SER A 51 14.57 -10.36 -9.29
N PRO A 52 15.16 -11.53 -9.04
CA PRO A 52 14.62 -12.79 -9.54
C PRO A 52 13.45 -13.36 -8.73
N GLY A 53 13.21 -12.83 -7.53
CA GLY A 53 12.25 -13.40 -6.58
C GLY A 53 10.78 -13.06 -6.82
N ALA A 54 10.50 -12.11 -7.70
CA ALA A 54 9.14 -11.65 -7.95
C ALA A 54 8.78 -11.64 -9.43
N HIS A 55 7.57 -12.07 -9.71
CA HIS A 55 6.89 -11.88 -10.99
C HIS A 55 6.01 -10.62 -10.89
N ILE A 56 6.14 -9.70 -11.84
CA ILE A 56 5.42 -8.43 -11.81
C ILE A 56 4.28 -8.44 -12.83
N ILE A 57 3.09 -8.12 -12.37
CA ILE A 57 1.94 -7.79 -13.22
C ILE A 57 1.68 -6.29 -13.07
N LEU A 58 1.99 -5.53 -14.12
CA LEU A 58 1.75 -4.10 -14.15
C LEU A 58 0.37 -3.82 -14.74
N LEU A 59 -0.51 -3.24 -13.93
CA LEU A 59 -1.85 -2.85 -14.36
C LEU A 59 -1.77 -1.67 -15.33
N GLY A 60 -2.47 -1.78 -16.45
CA GLY A 60 -2.57 -0.70 -17.43
C GLY A 60 -3.53 0.40 -16.99
N GLY A 61 -3.41 1.57 -17.59
CA GLY A 61 -4.28 2.70 -17.29
C GLY A 61 -3.70 4.02 -17.79
N GLU A 62 -4.30 5.11 -17.36
CA GLU A 62 -3.77 6.45 -17.59
C GLU A 62 -2.58 6.69 -16.66
N TYR A 63 -1.46 7.11 -17.25
CA TYR A 63 -0.22 7.31 -16.50
C TYR A 63 -0.17 8.70 -15.87
N GLN A 64 -0.01 8.77 -14.56
CA GLN A 64 0.27 10.01 -13.83
C GLN A 64 1.78 10.22 -13.71
N ASN A 65 2.31 11.27 -14.34
CA ASN A 65 3.74 11.55 -14.39
C ASN A 65 4.37 11.78 -13.01
N GLU A 66 3.69 12.47 -12.11
CA GLU A 66 4.22 12.86 -10.80
C GLU A 66 4.40 11.64 -9.88
N SER A 67 3.40 10.80 -9.80
CA SER A 67 3.38 9.62 -8.93
C SER A 67 3.89 8.35 -9.62
N GLN A 68 4.01 8.38 -10.95
CA GLN A 68 4.42 7.24 -11.78
C GLN A 68 3.51 6.01 -11.59
N VAL A 69 2.22 6.27 -11.41
CA VAL A 69 1.19 5.22 -11.29
C VAL A 69 0.18 5.30 -12.42
N MET A 70 -0.44 4.17 -12.71
CA MET A 70 -1.61 4.09 -13.58
C MET A 70 -2.86 4.35 -12.74
N VAL A 71 -3.81 5.10 -13.30
CA VAL A 71 -5.08 5.44 -12.65
C VAL A 71 -6.24 5.31 -13.63
N GLY A 72 -7.44 5.42 -13.13
CA GLY A 72 -8.66 5.54 -13.89
C GLY A 72 -9.34 4.23 -14.24
N PRO A 73 -10.39 4.27 -15.10
CA PRO A 73 -11.26 3.12 -15.34
C PRO A 73 -10.57 1.94 -16.04
N MET A 74 -9.48 2.16 -16.75
CA MET A 74 -8.72 1.05 -17.35
C MET A 74 -8.04 0.19 -16.28
N VAL A 75 -7.56 0.78 -15.19
CA VAL A 75 -7.01 0.02 -14.05
C VAL A 75 -8.10 -0.88 -13.47
N LYS A 76 -9.32 -0.36 -13.34
CA LYS A 76 -10.47 -1.16 -12.88
C LYS A 76 -10.69 -2.40 -13.75
N LYS A 77 -10.68 -2.23 -15.06
CA LYS A 77 -10.82 -3.36 -15.99
C LYS A 77 -9.70 -4.37 -15.84
N CYS A 78 -8.45 -3.90 -15.70
CA CYS A 78 -7.29 -4.77 -15.54
C CYS A 78 -7.35 -5.59 -14.25
N VAL A 79 -7.87 -5.02 -13.17
CA VAL A 79 -7.87 -5.66 -11.85
C VAL A 79 -9.08 -6.55 -11.59
N ASP A 80 -10.12 -6.46 -12.43
CA ASP A 80 -11.40 -7.15 -12.20
C ASP A 80 -11.29 -8.68 -12.10
N ASP A 81 -10.33 -9.28 -12.80
CA ASP A 81 -10.14 -10.74 -12.80
C ASP A 81 -9.31 -11.24 -11.60
N PHE A 82 -8.75 -10.34 -10.80
CA PHE A 82 -7.92 -10.70 -9.67
C PHE A 82 -8.70 -10.67 -8.37
N PHE A 83 -8.33 -11.57 -7.47
CA PHE A 83 -8.69 -11.50 -6.05
C PHE A 83 -7.51 -12.01 -5.24
N VAL A 84 -6.99 -11.19 -4.34
CA VAL A 84 -5.80 -11.48 -3.55
C VAL A 84 -6.07 -11.34 -2.06
N ASP A 85 -5.19 -11.88 -1.23
CA ASP A 85 -5.32 -11.74 0.22
C ASP A 85 -4.98 -10.33 0.70
N LYS A 86 -3.93 -9.71 0.13
CA LYS A 86 -3.38 -8.44 0.64
C LYS A 86 -3.21 -7.38 -0.43
N LEU A 87 -3.58 -6.15 -0.10
CA LEU A 87 -3.15 -4.93 -0.77
C LEU A 87 -2.31 -4.11 0.19
N PHE A 88 -1.10 -3.79 -0.21
CA PHE A 88 -0.23 -2.85 0.50
C PHE A 88 -0.31 -1.49 -0.15
N VAL A 89 -0.53 -0.45 0.65
CA VAL A 89 -0.72 0.91 0.15
C VAL A 89 -0.16 1.94 1.15
N GLY A 90 0.31 3.07 0.63
CA GLY A 90 0.68 4.23 1.44
C GLY A 90 -0.51 5.12 1.76
N THR A 91 -0.25 6.20 2.47
CA THR A 91 -1.22 7.26 2.73
C THR A 91 -0.54 8.62 2.65
N ASP A 92 -1.29 9.65 2.27
CA ASP A 92 -0.77 11.03 2.26
C ASP A 92 -1.06 11.77 3.55
N GLY A 93 -2.05 11.33 4.30
CA GLY A 93 -2.44 11.96 5.54
C GLY A 93 -3.44 11.13 6.34
N PHE A 94 -3.90 11.73 7.44
CA PHE A 94 -4.73 11.06 8.43
C PHE A 94 -5.60 12.07 9.17
N ASN A 95 -6.82 11.70 9.50
CA ASN A 95 -7.68 12.48 10.39
C ASN A 95 -8.54 11.54 11.27
N ALA A 96 -9.44 12.13 12.06
CA ALA A 96 -10.30 11.36 12.96
C ALA A 96 -11.23 10.34 12.27
N SER A 97 -11.44 10.47 10.96
CA SER A 97 -12.30 9.57 10.17
C SER A 97 -11.52 8.47 9.45
N GLY A 98 -10.21 8.63 9.23
CA GLY A 98 -9.40 7.64 8.56
C GLY A 98 -8.21 8.19 7.78
N PHE A 99 -7.76 7.41 6.82
CA PHE A 99 -6.62 7.72 5.96
C PHE A 99 -7.06 8.58 4.78
N MET A 100 -6.17 9.44 4.32
CA MET A 100 -6.46 10.44 3.31
C MET A 100 -5.44 10.43 2.17
N SER A 101 -5.88 10.92 1.01
CA SER A 101 -5.06 11.10 -0.18
C SER A 101 -5.07 12.55 -0.63
N ASN A 102 -4.03 12.99 -1.34
CA ASN A 102 -3.96 14.31 -1.97
C ASN A 102 -4.45 14.30 -3.43
N ASN A 103 -4.82 13.15 -3.97
CA ASN A 103 -5.22 13.01 -5.37
C ASN A 103 -6.47 12.15 -5.48
N LEU A 104 -7.56 12.74 -5.97
CA LEU A 104 -8.86 12.08 -6.08
C LEU A 104 -8.81 10.86 -7.02
N MET A 105 -8.23 11.02 -8.21
CA MET A 105 -8.15 9.94 -9.20
C MET A 105 -7.37 8.75 -8.67
N ARG A 106 -6.27 9.02 -7.99
CA ARG A 106 -5.46 7.99 -7.34
C ARG A 106 -6.21 7.31 -6.20
N ALA A 107 -6.92 8.08 -5.36
CA ALA A 107 -7.74 7.53 -4.28
C ALA A 107 -8.83 6.59 -4.80
N GLU A 108 -9.53 6.98 -5.86
CA GLU A 108 -10.54 6.13 -6.51
C GLU A 108 -9.93 4.84 -7.06
N THR A 109 -8.76 4.93 -7.69
CA THR A 109 -8.04 3.77 -8.21
C THR A 109 -7.60 2.83 -7.09
N ILE A 110 -7.08 3.36 -5.99
CA ILE A 110 -6.69 2.56 -4.81
C ILE A 110 -7.91 1.83 -4.24
N ARG A 111 -9.04 2.50 -4.12
CA ARG A 111 -10.27 1.87 -3.61
C ARG A 111 -10.76 0.74 -4.52
N VAL A 112 -10.63 0.90 -5.84
CA VAL A 112 -10.95 -0.16 -6.80
C VAL A 112 -10.03 -1.37 -6.61
N MET A 113 -8.73 -1.15 -6.41
CA MET A 113 -7.79 -2.23 -6.10
C MET A 113 -8.13 -2.91 -4.76
N ALA A 114 -8.53 -2.13 -3.76
CA ALA A 114 -8.89 -2.64 -2.44
C ALA A 114 -10.12 -3.57 -2.47
N GLU A 115 -11.06 -3.34 -3.38
CA GLU A 115 -12.21 -4.24 -3.58
C GLU A 115 -11.79 -5.65 -4.00
N LYS A 116 -10.60 -5.81 -4.56
CA LYS A 116 -10.03 -7.08 -5.02
C LYS A 116 -9.04 -7.69 -4.03
N ALA A 117 -8.97 -7.16 -2.83
CA ALA A 117 -8.12 -7.68 -1.76
C ALA A 117 -8.95 -7.96 -0.51
N LYS A 118 -8.65 -9.07 0.14
CA LYS A 118 -9.31 -9.44 1.40
C LYS A 118 -8.93 -8.48 2.53
N ARG A 119 -7.68 -8.02 2.55
CA ARG A 119 -7.14 -7.14 3.58
C ARG A 119 -6.39 -5.97 2.96
N VAL A 120 -6.54 -4.80 3.57
CA VAL A 120 -5.77 -3.60 3.22
C VAL A 120 -4.77 -3.34 4.35
N LEU A 121 -3.49 -3.21 3.99
CA LEU A 121 -2.40 -2.95 4.91
C LEU A 121 -1.72 -1.64 4.52
N ILE A 122 -1.69 -0.69 5.47
CA ILE A 122 -1.06 0.61 5.26
C ILE A 122 0.42 0.54 5.66
N LEU A 123 1.30 0.98 4.76
CA LEU A 123 2.72 1.16 5.02
C LEU A 123 3.05 2.65 4.92
N THR A 124 3.48 3.25 6.00
CA THR A 124 3.73 4.69 6.01
C THR A 124 4.74 5.11 7.07
N GLU A 125 5.37 6.24 6.84
CA GLU A 125 6.15 6.94 7.86
C GLU A 125 5.20 7.64 8.84
N SER A 126 5.55 7.71 10.11
CA SER A 126 4.71 8.28 11.17
C SER A 126 4.37 9.76 10.95
N VAL A 127 5.20 10.49 10.21
CA VAL A 127 4.93 11.91 9.87
C VAL A 127 3.59 12.09 9.14
N LYS A 128 3.12 11.08 8.42
CA LYS A 128 1.84 11.13 7.70
C LYS A 128 0.63 11.22 8.64
N PHE A 129 0.77 10.76 9.88
CA PHE A 129 -0.28 10.90 10.89
C PHE A 129 -0.45 12.34 11.41
N THR A 130 0.50 13.22 11.14
CA THR A 130 0.44 14.65 11.47
C THR A 130 0.04 15.52 10.28
N GLN A 131 -0.21 14.92 9.13
CA GLN A 131 -0.60 15.59 7.89
C GLN A 131 -2.04 15.22 7.54
N THR A 132 -2.72 16.09 6.81
CA THR A 132 -4.03 15.83 6.25
C THR A 132 -3.96 15.75 4.72
N GLY A 133 -4.87 15.01 4.11
CA GLY A 133 -5.07 15.02 2.66
C GLY A 133 -6.29 15.85 2.27
N VAL A 134 -6.62 15.85 0.99
CA VAL A 134 -7.79 16.56 0.46
C VAL A 134 -9.01 15.67 0.24
N VAL A 135 -8.80 14.36 0.10
CA VAL A 135 -9.88 13.38 -0.09
C VAL A 135 -9.71 12.19 0.83
N SER A 136 -10.83 11.58 1.23
CA SER A 136 -10.83 10.34 1.99
C SER A 136 -10.29 9.18 1.15
N LEU A 137 -9.42 8.37 1.73
CA LEU A 137 -8.91 7.15 1.12
C LEU A 137 -9.61 5.92 1.71
N PHE A 138 -9.44 5.69 3.00
CA PHE A 138 -10.08 4.61 3.74
C PHE A 138 -10.53 5.06 5.12
N PRO A 139 -11.75 4.72 5.56
CA PRO A 139 -12.08 4.76 6.97
C PRO A 139 -11.28 3.68 7.73
N PHE A 140 -11.12 3.83 9.05
CA PHE A 140 -10.32 2.90 9.89
C PHE A 140 -10.73 1.45 9.74
N GLN A 141 -12.05 1.19 9.73
CA GLN A 141 -12.60 -0.16 9.68
C GLN A 141 -12.29 -0.91 8.38
N ASN A 142 -11.86 -0.21 7.33
CA ASN A 142 -11.47 -0.82 6.07
C ASN A 142 -9.98 -1.16 5.99
N VAL A 143 -9.24 -0.88 7.06
CA VAL A 143 -7.80 -1.15 7.14
C VAL A 143 -7.53 -2.20 8.22
N ASP A 144 -6.92 -3.31 7.80
CA ASP A 144 -6.58 -4.42 8.69
C ASP A 144 -5.40 -4.07 9.60
N SER A 145 -4.33 -3.56 9.01
CA SER A 145 -3.08 -3.31 9.72
C SER A 145 -2.36 -2.08 9.22
N VAL A 146 -1.62 -1.45 10.11
CA VAL A 146 -0.72 -0.33 9.82
C VAL A 146 0.70 -0.71 10.22
N PHE A 147 1.64 -0.52 9.32
CA PHE A 147 3.08 -0.66 9.58
C PHE A 147 3.72 0.71 9.48
N THR A 148 4.31 1.18 10.56
CA THR A 148 4.91 2.50 10.65
C THR A 148 6.13 2.48 11.58
N ASP A 149 6.79 3.63 11.74
CA ASP A 149 7.86 3.78 12.73
C ASP A 149 7.31 4.17 14.11
N ASP A 150 8.17 4.15 15.11
CA ASP A 150 7.83 4.40 16.52
C ASP A 150 7.47 5.87 16.84
N GLY A 151 7.56 6.76 15.86
CA GLY A 151 7.13 8.16 15.97
C GLY A 151 5.63 8.38 15.81
N ILE A 152 4.82 7.32 15.66
CA ILE A 152 3.36 7.48 15.55
C ILE A 152 2.79 8.22 16.76
N PRO A 153 1.96 9.28 16.56
CA PRO A 153 1.32 9.96 17.66
C PRO A 153 0.41 9.04 18.47
N SER A 154 0.44 9.15 19.80
CA SER A 154 -0.36 8.30 20.68
C SER A 154 -1.86 8.40 20.42
N GLU A 155 -2.37 9.57 20.08
CA GLU A 155 -3.77 9.77 19.70
C GLU A 155 -4.15 8.97 18.45
N ALA A 156 -3.29 8.98 17.43
CA ALA A 156 -3.50 8.21 16.22
C ALA A 156 -3.50 6.70 16.52
N ALA A 157 -2.55 6.23 17.31
CA ALA A 157 -2.49 4.83 17.71
C ALA A 157 -3.75 4.40 18.48
N GLN A 158 -4.25 5.24 19.38
CA GLN A 158 -5.48 4.99 20.13
C GLN A 158 -6.71 4.90 19.21
N LEU A 159 -6.83 5.80 18.23
CA LEU A 159 -7.92 5.78 17.25
C LEU A 159 -7.90 4.48 16.43
N LEU A 160 -6.73 4.04 15.99
CA LEU A 160 -6.57 2.81 15.23
C LEU A 160 -6.93 1.58 16.06
N HIS A 161 -6.47 1.51 17.31
CA HIS A 161 -6.81 0.41 18.22
C HIS A 161 -8.31 0.36 18.54
N ALA A 162 -8.95 1.51 18.74
CA ALA A 162 -10.39 1.58 18.96
C ALA A 162 -11.21 1.09 17.76
N GLY A 163 -10.66 1.21 16.56
CA GLY A 163 -11.27 0.73 15.31
C GLY A 163 -10.87 -0.69 14.92
N ASP A 164 -10.26 -1.47 15.80
CA ASP A 164 -9.74 -2.82 15.55
C ASP A 164 -8.67 -2.91 14.46
N THR A 165 -7.96 -1.81 14.18
CA THR A 165 -6.82 -1.80 13.28
C THR A 165 -5.55 -2.16 14.05
N HIS A 166 -4.83 -3.18 13.60
CA HIS A 166 -3.55 -3.58 14.18
C HIS A 166 -2.45 -2.60 13.80
N VAL A 167 -1.66 -2.17 14.78
CA VAL A 167 -0.53 -1.26 14.55
C VAL A 167 0.77 -1.96 14.89
N TYR A 168 1.67 -2.03 13.90
CA TYR A 168 3.01 -2.61 14.04
C TYR A 168 4.05 -1.49 13.86
N THR A 169 4.86 -1.28 14.87
CA THR A 169 5.91 -0.26 14.83
C THR A 169 7.28 -0.89 14.72
N VAL A 170 8.19 -0.18 14.07
CA VAL A 170 9.62 -0.47 14.04
C VAL A 170 10.37 0.72 14.60
N SER A 171 11.48 0.44 15.32
CA SER A 171 12.34 1.51 15.79
C SER A 171 12.94 2.24 14.60
N SER A 172 12.85 3.56 14.61
CA SER A 172 13.63 4.41 13.72
C SER A 172 15.08 4.32 14.17
N SER A 173 15.78 3.29 13.72
CA SER A 173 17.24 3.17 13.97
C SER A 173 17.92 4.35 13.32
N MET A 174 18.61 5.12 14.14
CA MET A 174 19.55 6.16 13.71
C MET A 174 20.64 5.58 12.80
#